data_e18e96d69bc807cad88f61292a68ecb1
#
_entry.id   e18e96d69bc807cad88f61292a68ecb1
#
_cell.length_a   1.000
_cell.length_b   1.000
_cell.length_c   1.000
_cell.angle_alpha   90.00
_cell.angle_beta   90.00
_cell.angle_gamma   90.00
#
_symmetry.space_group_name_H-M   'P 1'
#
loop_
_entity.id
_entity.type
_entity.pdbx_description
1 polymer ?
#
loop_
_entity_poly.entity_id
_entity_poly.type
_entity_poly.pdbx_seq_one_letter_code
_entity_poly.pdbx_strand_id
1 'polypeptide(L)'
;MEQTMRRQEQLPGAFCGATTNSQHGRVRWYLVHTPNGKERETCEKVRSIIPHELMQDAFVMQKEFWFKRDGAWSLQTKPMYKEYFFVATRDAALLDKALAQLSFGCRIAGSRERAYAPMPDDAQDWYCSVLDDDGVVRNSVARIEDGVLHIEQGPLVGQEARVKKIDRHKRWCLVDVGEGDSAFRELLPLDVPSKT
;
A
#
# COMPACT_ATOMS: atom_id res chain seq x y z
N MET A 1 -10.62 -23.32 -36.23
CA MET A 1 -10.03 -21.97 -36.16
C MET A 1 -10.10 -21.50 -34.69
N GLU A 2 -9.06 -21.86 -33.95
CA GLU A 2 -8.93 -21.53 -32.53
C GLU A 2 -8.16 -20.22 -32.42
N GLN A 3 -8.84 -19.15 -31.99
CA GLN A 3 -8.19 -17.91 -31.59
C GLN A 3 -7.69 -18.07 -30.17
N THR A 4 -6.42 -18.41 -30.04
CA THR A 4 -5.65 -18.33 -28.78
C THR A 4 -5.55 -16.87 -28.36
N MET A 5 -6.40 -16.44 -27.42
CA MET A 5 -6.22 -15.18 -26.69
C MET A 5 -4.91 -15.27 -25.92
N ARG A 6 -3.88 -14.59 -26.38
CA ARG A 6 -2.67 -14.31 -25.61
C ARG A 6 -3.09 -13.47 -24.41
N ARG A 7 -3.02 -14.07 -23.22
CA ARG A 7 -2.91 -13.32 -21.97
C ARG A 7 -1.70 -12.41 -22.11
N GLN A 8 -1.92 -11.10 -22.16
CA GLN A 8 -0.87 -10.13 -21.88
C GLN A 8 -0.38 -10.43 -20.45
N GLU A 9 0.87 -10.84 -20.33
CA GLU A 9 1.59 -10.83 -19.06
C GLU A 9 1.61 -9.38 -18.58
N GLN A 10 0.74 -9.07 -17.65
CA GLN A 10 0.76 -7.83 -16.91
C GLN A 10 2.02 -7.85 -16.03
N LEU A 11 2.97 -6.98 -16.34
CA LEU A 11 4.15 -6.75 -15.53
C LEU A 11 3.71 -6.40 -14.08
N PRO A 12 4.46 -6.85 -13.05
CA PRO A 12 4.13 -6.54 -11.66
C PRO A 12 3.96 -5.03 -11.47
N GLY A 13 2.96 -4.65 -10.68
CA GLY A 13 2.37 -3.33 -10.55
C GLY A 13 3.33 -2.15 -10.77
N ALA A 14 2.95 -1.24 -11.64
CA ALA A 14 3.77 -0.12 -12.13
C ALA A 14 4.41 0.72 -11.00
N PHE A 15 3.86 0.68 -9.78
CA PHE A 15 4.35 1.41 -8.62
C PHE A 15 5.57 0.76 -7.92
N CYS A 16 5.82 -0.55 -8.08
CA CYS A 16 6.98 -1.25 -7.51
C CYS A 16 8.12 -1.47 -8.51
N GLY A 17 7.89 -1.29 -9.79
CA GLY A 17 8.82 -1.65 -10.89
C GLY A 17 10.04 -0.75 -11.08
N ALA A 18 10.32 0.24 -10.26
CA ALA A 18 11.35 1.25 -10.53
C ALA A 18 12.46 1.36 -9.49
N THR A 19 12.88 0.25 -8.87
CA THR A 19 14.11 0.22 -8.05
C THR A 19 15.39 -0.01 -8.85
N THR A 20 15.37 0.18 -10.18
CA THR A 20 16.57 0.05 -10.99
C THR A 20 17.40 1.32 -10.97
N ASN A 21 18.62 1.12 -10.53
CA ASN A 21 19.77 1.99 -10.50
C ASN A 21 20.01 2.70 -11.85
N SER A 22 19.42 3.87 -12.04
CA SER A 22 19.76 4.78 -13.13
C SER A 22 20.16 6.13 -12.53
N GLN A 23 20.99 6.90 -13.24
CA GLN A 23 21.61 8.15 -12.83
C GLN A 23 20.66 9.28 -12.33
N HIS A 24 19.36 9.00 -12.14
CA HIS A 24 18.32 9.95 -11.82
C HIS A 24 17.66 9.77 -10.45
N GLY A 25 18.31 9.11 -9.48
CA GLY A 25 17.79 8.94 -8.13
C GLY A 25 16.66 7.90 -8.02
N ARG A 26 16.41 7.43 -6.79
CA ARG A 26 15.34 6.47 -6.47
C ARG A 26 13.97 7.14 -6.55
N VAL A 27 12.98 6.47 -7.11
CA VAL A 27 11.57 6.84 -7.02
C VAL A 27 11.10 6.60 -5.59
N ARG A 28 10.57 7.62 -4.95
CA ARG A 28 10.06 7.58 -3.58
C ARG A 28 8.57 7.87 -3.55
N TRP A 29 7.91 7.28 -2.57
CA TRP A 29 6.49 7.48 -2.34
C TRP A 29 6.24 8.61 -1.35
N TYR A 30 5.30 9.45 -1.68
CA TYR A 30 4.86 10.58 -0.85
C TYR A 30 3.34 10.52 -0.69
N LEU A 31 2.85 10.93 0.48
CA LEU A 31 1.43 11.10 0.72
C LEU A 31 0.95 12.43 0.14
N VAL A 32 -0.19 12.41 -0.52
CA VAL A 32 -0.92 13.60 -0.97
C VAL A 32 -2.25 13.65 -0.26
N HIS A 33 -2.53 14.79 0.38
CA HIS A 33 -3.78 15.01 1.10
C HIS A 33 -4.94 15.24 0.13
N THR A 34 -6.10 14.67 0.46
CA THR A 34 -7.36 14.79 -0.29
C THR A 34 -8.54 14.77 0.67
N PRO A 35 -9.71 15.32 0.30
CA PRO A 35 -10.91 15.18 1.13
C PRO A 35 -11.30 13.72 1.37
N ASN A 36 -11.81 13.43 2.57
CA ASN A 36 -12.24 12.10 2.97
C ASN A 36 -13.25 11.49 2.00
N GLY A 37 -13.00 10.25 1.60
CA GLY A 37 -13.83 9.51 0.63
C GLY A 37 -13.63 9.92 -0.83
N LYS A 38 -12.65 10.81 -1.11
CA LYS A 38 -12.29 11.25 -2.46
C LYS A 38 -10.94 10.72 -2.92
N GLU A 39 -10.33 9.83 -2.14
CA GLU A 39 -8.96 9.35 -2.36
C GLU A 39 -8.79 8.78 -3.77
N ARG A 40 -9.67 7.88 -4.20
CA ARG A 40 -9.61 7.25 -5.52
C ARG A 40 -9.90 8.26 -6.64
N GLU A 41 -10.97 9.03 -6.50
CA GLU A 41 -11.38 10.03 -7.52
C GLU A 41 -10.27 11.05 -7.75
N THR A 42 -9.68 11.58 -6.65
CA THR A 42 -8.61 12.59 -6.73
C THR A 42 -7.32 11.97 -7.30
N CYS A 43 -6.97 10.76 -6.87
CA CYS A 43 -5.83 10.01 -7.39
C CYS A 43 -5.92 9.80 -8.90
N GLU A 44 -7.07 9.35 -9.40
CA GLU A 44 -7.32 9.14 -10.84
C GLU A 44 -7.22 10.44 -11.64
N LYS A 45 -7.77 11.54 -11.11
CA LYS A 45 -7.63 12.88 -11.73
C LYS A 45 -6.18 13.32 -11.80
N VAL A 46 -5.43 13.18 -10.69
CA VAL A 46 -4.01 13.52 -10.65
C VAL A 46 -3.23 12.68 -11.67
N ARG A 47 -3.47 11.38 -11.71
CA ARG A 47 -2.84 10.46 -12.66
C ARG A 47 -3.10 10.84 -14.12
N SER A 48 -4.30 11.35 -14.44
CA SER A 48 -4.67 11.73 -15.80
C SER A 48 -4.11 13.08 -16.25
N ILE A 49 -3.76 13.96 -15.31
CA ILE A 49 -3.36 15.35 -15.62
C ILE A 49 -1.84 15.53 -15.53
N ILE A 50 -1.20 14.93 -14.52
CA ILE A 50 0.23 15.11 -14.25
C ILE A 50 1.06 14.26 -15.24
N PRO A 51 2.05 14.89 -15.95
CA PRO A 51 2.93 14.16 -16.86
C PRO A 51 3.76 13.08 -16.14
N HIS A 52 4.01 11.97 -16.85
CA HIS A 52 4.75 10.82 -16.29
C HIS A 52 6.22 11.16 -15.94
N GLU A 53 6.78 12.18 -16.57
CA GLU A 53 8.13 12.69 -16.28
C GLU A 53 8.23 13.28 -14.86
N LEU A 54 7.14 13.85 -14.35
CA LEU A 54 7.06 14.42 -13.00
C LEU A 54 6.58 13.40 -11.96
N MET A 55 5.73 12.49 -12.35
CA MET A 55 5.10 11.50 -11.47
C MET A 55 5.04 10.14 -12.16
N GLN A 56 5.81 9.19 -11.69
CA GLN A 56 5.86 7.84 -12.26
C GLN A 56 4.56 7.09 -12.03
N ASP A 57 3.89 7.31 -10.89
CA ASP A 57 2.56 6.77 -10.62
C ASP A 57 1.84 7.55 -9.51
N ALA A 58 0.52 7.33 -9.40
CA ALA A 58 -0.30 7.71 -8.27
C ALA A 58 -1.28 6.57 -7.95
N PHE A 59 -1.41 6.21 -6.68
CA PHE A 59 -2.24 5.08 -6.26
C PHE A 59 -2.79 5.25 -4.84
N VAL A 60 -3.94 4.62 -4.60
CA VAL A 60 -4.52 4.49 -3.26
C VAL A 60 -4.12 3.14 -2.71
N MET A 61 -3.24 3.13 -1.69
CA MET A 61 -2.90 1.90 -0.99
C MET A 61 -4.10 1.41 -0.20
N GLN A 62 -4.45 0.16 -0.40
CA GLN A 62 -5.65 -0.44 0.17
C GLN A 62 -5.30 -1.73 0.93
N LYS A 63 -6.21 -2.16 1.80
CA LYS A 63 -6.15 -3.48 2.43
C LYS A 63 -7.52 -4.11 2.50
N GLU A 64 -7.57 -5.42 2.46
CA GLU A 64 -8.75 -6.17 2.86
C GLU A 64 -8.95 -6.07 4.37
N PHE A 65 -10.18 -6.22 4.80
CA PHE A 65 -10.55 -6.36 6.20
C PHE A 65 -11.81 -7.20 6.35
N TRP A 66 -11.87 -7.92 7.45
CA TRP A 66 -13.03 -8.71 7.79
C TRP A 66 -14.12 -7.83 8.37
N PHE A 67 -15.29 -7.86 7.77
CA PHE A 67 -16.48 -7.14 8.20
C PHE A 67 -17.56 -8.15 8.59
N LYS A 68 -18.12 -7.98 9.81
CA LYS A 68 -19.20 -8.83 10.30
C LYS A 68 -20.51 -8.09 10.23
N ARG A 69 -21.47 -8.64 9.50
CA ARG A 69 -22.84 -8.13 9.41
C ARG A 69 -23.82 -9.27 9.55
N ASP A 70 -24.84 -9.11 10.39
CA ASP A 70 -25.92 -10.09 10.60
C ASP A 70 -25.40 -11.53 10.89
N GLY A 71 -24.32 -11.62 11.67
CA GLY A 71 -23.69 -12.88 12.02
C GLY A 71 -22.70 -13.44 10.99
N ALA A 72 -22.75 -12.98 9.74
CA ALA A 72 -21.87 -13.41 8.66
C ALA A 72 -20.61 -12.54 8.52
N TRP A 73 -19.48 -13.17 8.22
CA TRP A 73 -18.23 -12.50 7.92
C TRP A 73 -18.05 -12.35 6.40
N SER A 74 -17.60 -11.17 5.97
CA SER A 74 -17.23 -10.89 4.58
C SER A 74 -15.92 -10.13 4.53
N LEU A 75 -15.11 -10.37 3.48
CA LEU A 75 -13.94 -9.57 3.16
C LEU A 75 -14.38 -8.34 2.37
N GLN A 76 -13.90 -7.18 2.78
CA GLN A 76 -14.12 -5.91 2.10
C GLN A 76 -12.77 -5.20 1.96
N THR A 77 -12.65 -4.28 1.01
CA THR A 77 -11.45 -3.50 0.77
C THR A 77 -11.68 -2.05 1.19
N LYS A 78 -10.66 -1.44 1.80
CA LYS A 78 -10.68 -0.02 2.19
C LYS A 78 -9.31 0.62 2.03
N PRO A 79 -9.23 1.95 1.86
CA PRO A 79 -7.97 2.67 1.94
C PRO A 79 -7.25 2.40 3.27
N MET A 80 -5.94 2.22 3.21
CA MET A 80 -5.09 2.13 4.41
C MET A 80 -4.95 3.49 5.08
N TYR A 81 -4.81 4.54 4.29
CA TYR A 81 -4.63 5.92 4.74
C TYR A 81 -5.81 6.76 4.27
N LYS A 82 -6.72 7.04 5.20
CA LYS A 82 -7.88 7.92 4.92
C LYS A 82 -7.38 9.34 4.66
N GLU A 83 -8.05 10.02 3.71
CA GLU A 83 -7.70 11.39 3.29
C GLU A 83 -6.35 11.50 2.59
N TYR A 84 -5.74 10.38 2.18
CA TYR A 84 -4.47 10.36 1.48
C TYR A 84 -4.44 9.35 0.34
N PHE A 85 -3.67 9.68 -0.68
CA PHE A 85 -3.20 8.73 -1.67
C PHE A 85 -1.69 8.91 -1.85
N PHE A 86 -1.03 7.96 -2.49
CA PHE A 86 0.40 7.99 -2.74
C PHE A 86 0.70 8.51 -4.14
N VAL A 87 1.80 9.23 -4.25
CA VAL A 87 2.45 9.57 -5.51
C VAL A 87 3.88 9.05 -5.49
N ALA A 88 4.32 8.51 -6.62
CA ALA A 88 5.67 8.02 -6.83
C ALA A 88 6.43 9.04 -7.70
N THR A 89 7.48 9.65 -7.17
CA THR A 89 8.27 10.66 -7.88
C THR A 89 9.75 10.65 -7.48
N ARG A 90 10.60 11.16 -8.36
CA ARG A 90 12.00 11.46 -8.07
C ARG A 90 12.20 12.88 -7.55
N ASP A 91 11.29 13.80 -7.86
CA ASP A 91 11.38 15.20 -7.46
C ASP A 91 10.05 15.68 -6.86
N ALA A 92 9.96 15.59 -5.53
CA ALA A 92 8.78 16.02 -4.79
C ALA A 92 8.51 17.53 -4.94
N ALA A 93 9.54 18.34 -5.07
CA ALA A 93 9.37 19.79 -5.15
C ALA A 93 8.77 20.22 -6.49
N LEU A 94 9.21 19.61 -7.59
CA LEU A 94 8.62 19.86 -8.91
C LEU A 94 7.19 19.32 -8.98
N LEU A 95 6.96 18.12 -8.47
CA LEU A 95 5.62 17.54 -8.44
C LEU A 95 4.66 18.39 -7.59
N ASP A 96 5.07 18.84 -6.39
CA ASP A 96 4.20 19.64 -5.53
C ASP A 96 3.82 20.99 -6.18
N LYS A 97 4.73 21.61 -6.93
CA LYS A 97 4.42 22.81 -7.73
C LYS A 97 3.37 22.52 -8.80
N ALA A 98 3.47 21.39 -9.47
CA ALA A 98 2.50 20.98 -10.48
C ALA A 98 1.12 20.68 -9.85
N LEU A 99 1.10 19.97 -8.72
CA LEU A 99 -0.13 19.68 -7.96
C LEU A 99 -0.81 20.97 -7.47
N ALA A 100 -0.04 21.97 -7.06
CA ALA A 100 -0.56 23.27 -6.61
C ALA A 100 -1.30 24.06 -7.71
N GLN A 101 -1.06 23.77 -8.99
CA GLN A 101 -1.76 24.39 -10.13
C GLN A 101 -3.12 23.76 -10.42
N LEU A 102 -3.43 22.61 -9.81
CA LEU A 102 -4.70 21.93 -10.01
C LEU A 102 -5.84 22.69 -9.31
N SER A 103 -6.96 22.84 -10.00
CA SER A 103 -8.13 23.59 -9.50
C SER A 103 -8.76 23.00 -8.23
N PHE A 104 -8.50 21.73 -7.96
CA PHE A 104 -9.01 21.01 -6.78
C PHE A 104 -8.02 20.92 -5.60
N GLY A 105 -6.87 21.60 -5.71
CA GLY A 105 -5.94 21.84 -4.60
C GLY A 105 -5.40 20.57 -3.93
N CYS A 106 -4.38 19.95 -4.52
CA CYS A 106 -3.63 18.84 -3.91
C CYS A 106 -2.23 19.31 -3.50
N ARG A 107 -1.72 18.79 -2.39
CA ARG A 107 -0.36 19.07 -1.95
C ARG A 107 0.26 17.81 -1.34
N ILE A 108 1.57 17.66 -1.55
CA ILE A 108 2.35 16.63 -0.88
C ILE A 108 2.37 16.93 0.62
N ALA A 109 2.08 15.91 1.42
CA ALA A 109 2.14 16.01 2.87
C ALA A 109 3.58 16.15 3.33
N GLY A 110 3.85 17.15 4.17
CA GLY A 110 5.12 17.37 4.84
C GLY A 110 5.08 16.89 6.30
N SER A 111 6.22 16.97 6.95
CA SER A 111 6.34 16.85 8.40
C SER A 111 6.65 18.22 9.03
N ARG A 112 6.68 18.28 10.37
CA ARG A 112 7.10 19.51 11.07
C ARG A 112 8.52 19.94 10.73
N GLU A 113 9.38 18.98 10.35
CA GLU A 113 10.81 19.18 10.12
C GLU A 113 11.17 19.25 8.63
N ARG A 114 10.33 18.71 7.76
CA ARG A 114 10.60 18.61 6.32
C ARG A 114 9.39 19.03 5.51
N ALA A 115 9.62 19.84 4.49
CA ALA A 115 8.57 20.24 3.55
C ALA A 115 7.97 19.02 2.84
N TYR A 116 8.79 17.99 2.57
CA TYR A 116 8.39 16.73 1.95
C TYR A 116 8.91 15.56 2.77
N ALA A 117 8.02 14.67 3.19
CA ALA A 117 8.36 13.48 3.95
C ALA A 117 8.08 12.23 3.10
N PRO A 118 9.10 11.64 2.46
CA PRO A 118 8.94 10.38 1.76
C PRO A 118 8.66 9.25 2.73
N MET A 119 7.98 8.21 2.25
CA MET A 119 7.96 6.93 2.95
C MET A 119 9.41 6.43 3.12
N PRO A 120 9.79 5.90 4.29
CA PRO A 120 11.09 5.28 4.47
C PRO A 120 11.34 4.20 3.43
N ASP A 121 12.59 4.10 2.94
CA ASP A 121 12.91 3.23 1.81
C ASP A 121 12.65 1.74 2.13
N ASP A 122 12.95 1.30 3.35
CA ASP A 122 12.69 -0.04 3.86
C ASP A 122 11.20 -0.36 4.02
N ALA A 123 10.40 0.63 4.43
CA ALA A 123 8.96 0.51 4.47
C ALA A 123 8.34 0.43 3.06
N GLN A 124 8.84 1.24 2.12
CA GLN A 124 8.42 1.19 0.72
C GLN A 124 8.73 -0.18 0.11
N ASP A 125 9.95 -0.71 0.33
CA ASP A 125 10.36 -2.01 -0.17
C ASP A 125 9.51 -3.14 0.42
N TRP A 126 9.17 -3.04 1.71
CA TRP A 126 8.28 -3.99 2.35
C TRP A 126 6.87 -3.94 1.76
N TYR A 127 6.28 -2.74 1.56
CA TYR A 127 4.97 -2.64 0.92
C TYR A 127 4.97 -3.21 -0.50
N CYS A 128 6.04 -3.00 -1.26
CA CYS A 128 6.19 -3.63 -2.56
C CYS A 128 6.17 -5.17 -2.51
N SER A 129 6.54 -5.77 -1.39
CA SER A 129 6.50 -7.23 -1.24
C SER A 129 5.12 -7.79 -0.85
N VAL A 130 4.21 -6.95 -0.33
CA VAL A 130 2.91 -7.38 0.21
C VAL A 130 1.69 -6.82 -0.54
N LEU A 131 1.88 -5.79 -1.36
CA LEU A 131 0.83 -5.26 -2.23
C LEU A 131 0.70 -6.12 -3.49
N ASP A 132 -0.54 -6.36 -3.91
CA ASP A 132 -0.82 -6.94 -5.22
C ASP A 132 -0.80 -5.87 -6.33
N ASP A 133 -1.07 -6.29 -7.57
CA ASP A 133 -1.08 -5.42 -8.76
C ASP A 133 -2.15 -4.32 -8.70
N ASP A 134 -3.18 -4.49 -7.86
CA ASP A 134 -4.23 -3.49 -7.61
C ASP A 134 -3.89 -2.52 -6.48
N GLY A 135 -2.70 -2.66 -5.85
CA GLY A 135 -2.29 -1.88 -4.68
C GLY A 135 -3.01 -2.26 -3.39
N VAL A 136 -3.42 -3.52 -3.26
CA VAL A 136 -4.17 -4.04 -2.12
C VAL A 136 -3.34 -5.05 -1.34
N VAL A 137 -3.25 -4.88 -0.02
CA VAL A 137 -2.80 -5.93 0.88
C VAL A 137 -3.95 -6.90 1.10
N ARG A 138 -3.85 -8.10 0.55
CA ARG A 138 -4.88 -9.15 0.67
C ARG A 138 -4.85 -9.82 2.04
N ASN A 139 -5.93 -10.53 2.37
CA ASN A 139 -6.00 -11.32 3.60
C ASN A 139 -4.97 -12.45 3.58
N SER A 140 -4.33 -12.65 4.73
CA SER A 140 -3.51 -13.83 4.97
C SER A 140 -4.25 -14.85 5.82
N VAL A 141 -3.90 -16.11 5.66
CA VAL A 141 -4.45 -17.23 6.45
C VAL A 141 -3.32 -17.91 7.20
N ALA A 142 -3.54 -18.16 8.47
CA ALA A 142 -2.55 -18.76 9.35
C ALA A 142 -3.17 -19.82 10.27
N ARG A 143 -2.31 -20.66 10.83
CA ARG A 143 -2.61 -21.53 11.96
C ARG A 143 -1.68 -21.22 13.14
N ILE A 144 -2.11 -21.55 14.32
CA ILE A 144 -1.27 -21.52 15.53
C ILE A 144 -1.15 -22.97 16.03
N GLU A 145 0.09 -23.46 16.08
CA GLU A 145 0.43 -24.80 16.53
C GLU A 145 1.47 -24.68 17.64
N ASP A 146 1.21 -25.28 18.79
CA ASP A 146 2.08 -25.18 19.99
C ASP A 146 2.46 -23.74 20.38
N GLY A 147 1.56 -22.78 20.13
CA GLY A 147 1.79 -21.38 20.41
C GLY A 147 2.60 -20.63 19.33
N VAL A 148 3.05 -21.30 18.29
CA VAL A 148 3.80 -20.71 17.17
C VAL A 148 2.85 -20.37 16.02
N LEU A 149 3.02 -19.16 15.47
CA LEU A 149 2.28 -18.72 14.29
C LEU A 149 2.91 -19.27 13.01
N HIS A 150 2.10 -19.87 12.16
CA HIS A 150 2.47 -20.30 10.81
C HIS A 150 1.51 -19.67 9.81
N ILE A 151 2.02 -18.79 8.96
CA ILE A 151 1.24 -18.15 7.91
C ILE A 151 1.33 -19.02 6.66
N GLU A 152 0.20 -19.57 6.22
CA GLU A 152 0.14 -20.56 5.15
C GLU A 152 -0.20 -19.94 3.78
N GLN A 153 -0.95 -18.82 3.79
CA GLN A 153 -1.41 -18.19 2.57
C GLN A 153 -1.43 -16.68 2.71
N GLY A 154 -1.28 -15.98 1.58
CA GLY A 154 -1.39 -14.53 1.48
C GLY A 154 -0.06 -13.80 1.58
N PRO A 155 -0.09 -12.46 1.56
CA PRO A 155 1.11 -11.63 1.45
C PRO A 155 2.03 -11.67 2.68
N LEU A 156 1.56 -12.16 3.83
CA LEU A 156 2.37 -12.24 5.05
C LEU A 156 3.11 -13.57 5.21
N VAL A 157 3.07 -14.49 4.25
CA VAL A 157 3.86 -15.73 4.27
C VAL A 157 5.34 -15.39 4.39
N GLY A 158 6.02 -16.00 5.39
CA GLY A 158 7.43 -15.73 5.70
C GLY A 158 7.67 -14.41 6.46
N GLN A 159 6.61 -13.71 6.88
CA GLN A 159 6.67 -12.45 7.63
C GLN A 159 6.29 -12.62 9.12
N GLU A 160 6.25 -13.86 9.63
CA GLU A 160 5.81 -14.19 10.99
C GLU A 160 6.57 -13.38 12.06
N ALA A 161 7.86 -13.16 11.86
CA ALA A 161 8.71 -12.39 12.78
C ALA A 161 8.27 -10.92 12.95
N ARG A 162 7.60 -10.36 11.94
CA ARG A 162 7.06 -8.99 11.96
C ARG A 162 5.72 -8.90 12.67
N VAL A 163 5.00 -10.01 12.86
CA VAL A 163 3.70 -10.04 13.54
C VAL A 163 3.89 -9.88 15.05
N LYS A 164 3.36 -8.81 15.62
CA LYS A 164 3.51 -8.47 17.05
C LYS A 164 2.27 -8.77 17.88
N LYS A 165 1.11 -8.76 17.25
CA LYS A 165 -0.15 -9.04 17.93
C LYS A 165 -1.15 -9.64 16.95
N ILE A 166 -1.98 -10.56 17.44
CA ILE A 166 -3.05 -11.20 16.67
C ILE A 166 -4.35 -11.05 17.44
N ASP A 167 -5.41 -10.62 16.76
CA ASP A 167 -6.78 -10.68 17.26
C ASP A 167 -7.59 -11.64 16.37
N ARG A 168 -7.71 -12.89 16.80
CA ARG A 168 -8.43 -13.95 16.07
C ARG A 168 -9.92 -13.66 15.94
N HIS A 169 -10.52 -13.01 16.94
CA HIS A 169 -11.95 -12.68 16.93
C HIS A 169 -12.29 -11.62 15.90
N LYS A 170 -11.38 -10.66 15.71
CA LYS A 170 -11.54 -9.58 14.74
C LYS A 170 -10.82 -9.86 13.43
N ARG A 171 -10.10 -10.98 13.34
CA ARG A 171 -9.36 -11.44 12.15
C ARG A 171 -8.38 -10.40 11.62
N TRP A 172 -7.52 -9.91 12.51
CA TRP A 172 -6.43 -9.01 12.16
C TRP A 172 -5.16 -9.29 12.95
N CYS A 173 -4.04 -8.82 12.43
CA CYS A 173 -2.76 -8.77 13.13
C CYS A 173 -2.15 -7.38 13.07
N LEU A 174 -1.24 -7.09 14.00
CA LEU A 174 -0.40 -5.90 14.01
C LEU A 174 1.00 -6.30 13.57
N VAL A 175 1.49 -5.65 12.51
CA VAL A 175 2.77 -5.96 11.85
C VAL A 175 3.70 -4.77 11.96
N ASP A 176 4.97 -5.01 12.32
CA ASP A 176 6.00 -3.97 12.25
C ASP A 176 6.42 -3.76 10.78
N VAL A 177 6.39 -2.50 10.35
CA VAL A 177 6.78 -2.04 9.01
C VAL A 177 7.97 -1.10 9.15
N GLY A 178 8.96 -1.27 8.28
CA GLY A 178 10.21 -0.54 8.37
C GLY A 178 11.15 -1.08 9.45
N GLU A 179 12.25 -0.36 9.68
CA GLU A 179 13.31 -0.73 10.62
C GLU A 179 13.78 0.48 11.41
N GLY A 180 14.39 0.24 12.57
CA GLY A 180 14.97 1.29 13.41
C GLY A 180 13.96 2.34 13.89
N ASP A 181 14.37 3.60 13.92
CA ASP A 181 13.59 4.73 14.42
C ASP A 181 12.41 5.13 13.49
N SER A 182 12.44 4.68 12.24
CA SER A 182 11.37 4.90 11.26
C SER A 182 10.30 3.82 11.28
N ALA A 183 10.48 2.76 12.06
CA ALA A 183 9.54 1.66 12.16
C ALA A 183 8.19 2.12 12.72
N PHE A 184 7.13 1.64 12.11
CA PHE A 184 5.76 1.87 12.58
C PHE A 184 4.95 0.58 12.48
N ARG A 185 3.72 0.60 12.96
CA ARG A 185 2.87 -0.58 12.99
C ARG A 185 1.66 -0.42 12.11
N GLU A 186 1.41 -1.48 11.32
CA GLU A 186 0.22 -1.58 10.50
C GLU A 186 -0.71 -2.70 10.98
N LEU A 187 -2.01 -2.42 10.89
CA LEU A 187 -3.05 -3.38 11.19
C LEU A 187 -3.50 -4.03 9.89
N LEU A 188 -3.21 -5.33 9.72
CA LEU A 188 -3.48 -6.08 8.50
C LEU A 188 -4.45 -7.23 8.74
N PRO A 189 -5.18 -7.68 7.71
CA PRO A 189 -6.08 -8.81 7.83
C PRO A 189 -5.29 -10.13 7.99
N LEU A 190 -5.70 -10.90 8.98
CA LEU A 190 -5.17 -12.25 9.22
C LEU A 190 -6.28 -13.14 9.78
N ASP A 191 -6.62 -14.17 9.05
CA ASP A 191 -7.55 -15.20 9.51
C ASP A 191 -6.79 -16.36 10.15
N VAL A 192 -7.20 -16.75 11.35
CA VAL A 192 -6.64 -17.90 12.07
C VAL A 192 -7.80 -18.84 12.43
N PRO A 193 -8.25 -19.69 11.49
CA PRO A 193 -9.42 -20.53 11.68
C PRO A 193 -9.21 -21.62 12.71
N SER A 194 -7.98 -22.14 12.85
CA SER A 194 -7.65 -23.23 13.77
C SER A 194 -6.52 -22.86 14.74
N LYS A 195 -6.61 -23.44 15.94
CA LYS A 195 -5.55 -23.46 16.94
C LYS A 195 -5.51 -24.85 17.55
N THR A 196 -4.40 -25.50 17.43
CA THR A 196 -4.07 -26.76 18.12
C THR A 196 -3.04 -26.50 19.22
#